data_e9586719f417b3cbf71c064efcca5bd6
#
_entry.id   e9586719f417b3cbf71c064efcca5bd6
#
_cell.length_a   1.000
_cell.length_b   1.000
_cell.length_c   1.000
_cell.angle_alpha   90.00
_cell.angle_beta   90.00
_cell.angle_gamma   90.00
#
_symmetry.space_group_name_H-M   'P 1'
#
loop_
_entity.id
_entity.type
_entity.pdbx_description
1 polymer ?
#
loop_
_entity_poly.entity_id
_entity_poly.type
_entity_poly.pdbx_seq_one_letter_code
_entity_poly.pdbx_strand_id
1 'polypeptide(L)'
;MDSRSRVWGAGVALAGGMTMNFPETRETIPEDFRELGPNILITSSRFWEDLASTIRVKMGDASLIRRKLFYLAENIGGRITDLESQGKSAGPGLRFAGWIGSVIIFRPLLDRIGCAGFYSAYTGGHPISPDVIRFFRSLGLNLKQCYGLTESGGIFQIQPDTEVKAETVGRPLSGMDVKISEDQEVFLSSKTVFRGYYNDFEATKNAFENGWLRTGDAGYFDDEGHLVIIGRREEIIRNKQGEAFSPDFIETRLKFSPYIREAVTFGEGRPYITALINIDMGNVGNWAEERMLPYTTYIDLSQQTEVERLVHTEIEKVNEKLPDAMKIRKCILLYKLLDADDEELTRTGKVRRRFVYGLYLKLITAMYEDKKELDVKTTIRYRNGQVGTLETRVRILEL
;
A
#
# COMPACT_ATOMS: atom_id res chain seq x y z
N MET A 1 -15.40 19.43 4.76
CA MET A 1 -15.52 18.90 3.39
C MET A 1 -14.16 19.04 2.76
N ASP A 2 -13.53 17.91 2.45
CA ASP A 2 -12.19 17.81 1.88
C ASP A 2 -12.13 18.49 0.49
N SER A 3 -10.98 19.06 0.10
CA SER A 3 -10.76 19.66 -1.22
C SER A 3 -11.07 18.69 -2.38
N ARG A 4 -10.81 17.41 -2.18
CA ARG A 4 -11.17 16.34 -3.13
C ARG A 4 -12.67 16.31 -3.42
N SER A 5 -13.50 16.37 -2.39
CA SER A 5 -14.96 16.36 -2.54
C SER A 5 -15.50 17.65 -3.18
N ARG A 6 -14.86 18.78 -2.95
CA ARG A 6 -15.28 20.08 -3.53
C ARG A 6 -14.88 20.21 -4.99
N VAL A 7 -13.61 19.98 -5.31
CA VAL A 7 -13.07 20.22 -6.66
C VAL A 7 -13.42 19.05 -7.56
N TRP A 8 -13.10 17.83 -7.15
CA TRP A 8 -13.28 16.63 -7.97
C TRP A 8 -14.68 16.04 -7.94
N GLY A 9 -15.40 16.17 -6.83
CA GLY A 9 -16.81 15.84 -6.81
C GLY A 9 -17.65 16.91 -7.50
N ALA A 10 -17.94 18.01 -6.79
CA ALA A 10 -18.87 19.02 -7.29
C ALA A 10 -18.31 19.80 -8.50
N GLY A 11 -17.04 20.21 -8.49
CA GLY A 11 -16.46 21.03 -9.56
C GLY A 11 -16.38 20.32 -10.89
N VAL A 12 -15.83 19.12 -10.92
CA VAL A 12 -15.69 18.32 -12.15
C VAL A 12 -17.04 17.82 -12.64
N ALA A 13 -17.95 17.42 -11.74
CA ALA A 13 -19.29 17.01 -12.11
C ALA A 13 -20.08 18.15 -12.77
N LEU A 14 -19.99 19.36 -12.22
CA LEU A 14 -20.64 20.54 -12.82
C LEU A 14 -20.03 20.91 -14.17
N ALA A 15 -18.70 20.91 -14.28
CA ALA A 15 -18.00 21.24 -15.53
C ALA A 15 -18.20 20.18 -16.61
N GLY A 16 -18.25 18.90 -16.24
CA GLY A 16 -18.39 17.78 -17.15
C GLY A 16 -19.83 17.32 -17.41
N GLY A 17 -20.84 17.94 -16.79
CA GLY A 17 -22.23 17.51 -16.89
C GLY A 17 -22.49 16.11 -16.34
N MET A 18 -21.74 15.71 -15.27
CA MET A 18 -21.84 14.38 -14.68
C MET A 18 -22.90 14.32 -13.60
N THR A 19 -23.52 13.16 -13.45
CA THR A 19 -24.42 12.87 -12.33
C THR A 19 -23.62 12.44 -11.11
N MET A 20 -23.82 13.14 -9.99
CA MET A 20 -23.22 12.77 -8.71
C MET A 20 -24.17 11.88 -7.93
N ASN A 21 -23.68 10.75 -7.48
CA ASN A 21 -24.40 9.83 -6.62
C ASN A 21 -23.81 9.88 -5.20
N PHE A 22 -24.68 9.81 -4.20
CA PHE A 22 -24.29 9.79 -2.80
C PHE A 22 -24.83 8.51 -2.17
N PRO A 23 -24.00 7.73 -1.44
CA PRO A 23 -24.49 6.57 -0.71
C PRO A 23 -25.42 7.02 0.43
N GLU A 24 -26.41 6.19 0.76
CA GLU A 24 -27.33 6.47 1.86
C GLU A 24 -26.61 6.50 3.20
N THR A 25 -25.80 5.47 3.48
CA THR A 25 -24.97 5.36 4.67
C THR A 25 -23.60 4.76 4.31
N ARG A 26 -22.68 4.68 5.28
CA ARG A 26 -21.39 4.00 5.05
C ARG A 26 -21.54 2.51 4.87
N GLU A 27 -22.50 1.93 5.55
CA GLU A 27 -22.81 0.51 5.57
C GLU A 27 -23.41 0.05 4.23
N THR A 28 -24.19 0.91 3.57
CA THR A 28 -24.84 0.60 2.27
C THR A 28 -23.95 0.79 1.05
N ILE A 29 -22.75 1.40 1.19
CA ILE A 29 -21.85 1.66 0.06
C ILE A 29 -21.67 0.46 -0.90
N PRO A 30 -21.46 -0.79 -0.44
CA PRO A 30 -21.29 -1.92 -1.37
C PRO A 30 -22.57 -2.27 -2.13
N GLU A 31 -23.74 -2.00 -1.55
CA GLU A 31 -25.04 -2.22 -2.17
C GLU A 31 -25.33 -1.11 -3.17
N ASP A 32 -25.13 0.15 -2.77
CA ASP A 32 -25.28 1.32 -3.62
C ASP A 32 -24.38 1.24 -4.87
N PHE A 33 -23.13 0.77 -4.72
CA PHE A 33 -22.24 0.56 -5.86
C PHE A 33 -22.77 -0.50 -6.84
N ARG A 34 -23.36 -1.58 -6.35
CA ARG A 34 -23.94 -2.61 -7.22
C ARG A 34 -25.19 -2.12 -7.95
N GLU A 35 -26.01 -1.32 -7.27
CA GLU A 35 -27.25 -0.79 -7.86
C GLU A 35 -26.97 0.34 -8.86
N LEU A 36 -26.04 1.25 -8.54
CA LEU A 36 -25.75 2.43 -9.35
C LEU A 36 -24.80 2.13 -10.51
N GLY A 37 -23.84 1.21 -10.32
CA GLY A 37 -22.81 0.91 -11.31
C GLY A 37 -22.04 2.16 -11.74
N PRO A 38 -21.34 2.87 -10.83
CA PRO A 38 -20.71 4.14 -11.14
C PRO A 38 -19.67 4.01 -12.25
N ASN A 39 -19.52 5.07 -13.08
CA ASN A 39 -18.58 5.08 -14.20
C ASN A 39 -17.21 5.63 -13.81
N ILE A 40 -17.17 6.56 -12.87
CA ILE A 40 -15.95 7.20 -12.36
C ILE A 40 -15.96 7.12 -10.83
N LEU A 41 -14.83 6.70 -10.28
CA LEU A 41 -14.62 6.68 -8.83
C LEU A 41 -13.27 7.30 -8.48
N ILE A 42 -13.28 8.21 -7.51
CA ILE A 42 -12.07 8.77 -6.90
C ILE A 42 -12.14 8.50 -5.40
N THR A 43 -11.24 7.68 -4.88
CA THR A 43 -11.28 7.27 -3.47
C THR A 43 -9.86 7.10 -2.89
N SER A 44 -9.78 6.79 -1.59
CA SER A 44 -8.51 6.57 -0.91
C SER A 44 -7.89 5.22 -1.28
N SER A 45 -6.57 5.08 -1.08
CA SER A 45 -5.83 3.82 -1.22
C SER A 45 -6.44 2.71 -0.37
N ARG A 46 -6.83 3.03 0.86
CA ARG A 46 -7.42 2.06 1.80
C ARG A 46 -8.65 1.35 1.23
N PHE A 47 -9.53 2.06 0.53
CA PHE A 47 -10.69 1.42 -0.12
C PHE A 47 -10.28 0.31 -1.09
N TRP A 48 -9.26 0.58 -1.91
CA TRP A 48 -8.76 -0.38 -2.89
C TRP A 48 -8.02 -1.55 -2.24
N GLU A 49 -7.26 -1.29 -1.19
CA GLU A 49 -6.56 -2.30 -0.40
C GLU A 49 -7.54 -3.24 0.30
N ASP A 50 -8.56 -2.70 0.97
CA ASP A 50 -9.62 -3.48 1.63
C ASP A 50 -10.41 -4.32 0.60
N LEU A 51 -10.71 -3.74 -0.57
CA LEU A 51 -11.42 -4.44 -1.64
C LEU A 51 -10.57 -5.57 -2.24
N ALA A 52 -9.27 -5.33 -2.48
CA ALA A 52 -8.34 -6.35 -2.96
C ALA A 52 -8.22 -7.50 -1.96
N SER A 53 -8.07 -7.20 -0.67
CA SER A 53 -8.05 -8.19 0.40
C SER A 53 -9.33 -9.02 0.44
N THR A 54 -10.50 -8.35 0.38
CA THR A 54 -11.82 -9.04 0.36
C THR A 54 -11.95 -10.00 -0.82
N ILE A 55 -11.52 -9.59 -2.02
CA ILE A 55 -11.54 -10.47 -3.21
C ILE A 55 -10.63 -11.67 -3.00
N ARG A 56 -9.41 -11.47 -2.50
CA ARG A 56 -8.44 -12.55 -2.28
C ARG A 56 -8.91 -13.56 -1.25
N VAL A 57 -9.47 -13.10 -0.13
CA VAL A 57 -10.05 -13.98 0.90
C VAL A 57 -11.19 -14.81 0.31
N LYS A 58 -12.15 -14.18 -0.37
CA LYS A 58 -13.27 -14.91 -1.02
C LYS A 58 -12.81 -15.88 -2.10
N MET A 59 -11.69 -15.60 -2.78
CA MET A 59 -11.11 -16.53 -3.75
C MET A 59 -10.37 -17.67 -3.04
N GLY A 60 -9.77 -17.45 -1.88
CA GLY A 60 -9.22 -18.51 -1.02
C GLY A 60 -10.28 -19.53 -0.61
N ASP A 61 -11.46 -19.06 -0.23
CA ASP A 61 -12.62 -19.90 0.18
C ASP A 61 -13.37 -20.54 -1.00
N ALA A 62 -13.03 -20.19 -2.24
CA ALA A 62 -13.69 -20.74 -3.43
C ALA A 62 -13.24 -22.17 -3.70
N SER A 63 -14.10 -22.94 -4.45
CA SER A 63 -13.73 -24.29 -4.88
C SER A 63 -12.41 -24.30 -5.65
N LEU A 64 -11.64 -25.39 -5.56
CA LEU A 64 -10.32 -25.54 -6.18
C LEU A 64 -10.30 -25.16 -7.67
N ILE A 65 -11.36 -25.48 -8.41
CA ILE A 65 -11.47 -25.17 -9.84
C ILE A 65 -11.62 -23.65 -10.03
N ARG A 66 -12.51 -23.00 -9.30
CA ARG A 66 -12.73 -21.54 -9.39
C ARG A 66 -11.48 -20.80 -8.98
N ARG A 67 -10.81 -21.21 -7.91
CA ARG A 67 -9.55 -20.65 -7.42
C ARG A 67 -8.45 -20.75 -8.48
N LYS A 68 -8.23 -21.94 -9.08
CA LYS A 68 -7.23 -22.13 -10.13
C LYS A 68 -7.52 -21.27 -11.37
N LEU A 69 -8.77 -21.22 -11.82
CA LEU A 69 -9.17 -20.41 -12.96
C LEU A 69 -8.97 -18.92 -12.71
N PHE A 70 -9.30 -18.45 -11.50
CA PHE A 70 -9.09 -17.05 -11.13
C PHE A 70 -7.60 -16.67 -11.19
N TYR A 71 -6.72 -17.44 -10.52
CA TYR A 71 -5.29 -17.15 -10.53
C TYR A 71 -4.64 -17.30 -11.91
N LEU A 72 -5.12 -18.21 -12.74
CA LEU A 72 -4.67 -18.31 -14.13
C LEU A 72 -5.04 -17.06 -14.92
N ALA A 73 -6.28 -16.60 -14.81
CA ALA A 73 -6.76 -15.39 -15.48
C ALA A 73 -6.05 -14.13 -14.94
N GLU A 74 -5.84 -14.02 -13.62
CA GLU A 74 -5.08 -12.94 -12.99
C GLU A 74 -3.65 -12.88 -13.51
N ASN A 75 -2.98 -14.03 -13.65
CA ASN A 75 -1.63 -14.10 -14.21
C ASN A 75 -1.61 -13.61 -15.68
N ILE A 76 -2.57 -14.04 -16.50
CA ILE A 76 -2.71 -13.59 -17.88
C ILE A 76 -2.94 -12.09 -17.95
N GLY A 77 -3.90 -11.57 -17.17
CA GLY A 77 -4.20 -10.14 -17.08
C GLY A 77 -3.01 -9.33 -16.59
N GLY A 78 -2.29 -9.82 -15.57
CA GLY A 78 -1.08 -9.21 -15.06
C GLY A 78 0.03 -9.10 -16.12
N ARG A 79 0.26 -10.15 -16.92
CA ARG A 79 1.22 -10.11 -18.03
C ARG A 79 0.84 -9.09 -19.11
N ILE A 80 -0.45 -8.92 -19.38
CA ILE A 80 -0.93 -7.88 -20.32
C ILE A 80 -0.64 -6.50 -19.72
N THR A 81 -1.01 -6.27 -18.45
CA THR A 81 -0.77 -5.02 -17.74
C THR A 81 0.72 -4.66 -17.69
N ASP A 82 1.60 -5.65 -17.44
CA ASP A 82 3.05 -5.43 -17.40
C ASP A 82 3.62 -5.04 -18.79
N LEU A 83 3.09 -5.61 -19.86
CA LEU A 83 3.48 -5.22 -21.22
C LEU A 83 2.99 -3.80 -21.56
N GLU A 84 1.75 -3.47 -21.19
CA GLU A 84 1.17 -2.14 -21.40
C GLU A 84 1.93 -1.06 -20.64
N SER A 85 2.34 -1.33 -19.38
CA SER A 85 3.14 -0.39 -18.58
C SER A 85 4.54 -0.12 -19.19
N GLN A 86 5.05 -1.04 -20.03
CA GLN A 86 6.28 -0.89 -20.79
C GLN A 86 6.06 -0.28 -22.19
N GLY A 87 4.85 0.19 -22.51
CA GLY A 87 4.51 0.68 -23.84
C GLY A 87 4.47 -0.41 -24.93
N LYS A 88 4.45 -1.70 -24.52
CA LYS A 88 4.44 -2.84 -25.44
C LYS A 88 3.04 -3.39 -25.62
N SER A 89 2.71 -3.84 -26.84
CA SER A 89 1.43 -4.50 -27.09
C SER A 89 1.52 -6.00 -26.81
N ALA A 90 0.54 -6.54 -26.12
CA ALA A 90 0.41 -7.98 -25.94
C ALA A 90 0.11 -8.67 -27.27
N GLY A 91 0.71 -9.83 -27.51
CA GLY A 91 0.47 -10.64 -28.70
C GLY A 91 -0.99 -11.12 -28.80
N PRO A 92 -1.48 -11.44 -30.03
CA PRO A 92 -2.89 -11.75 -30.25
C PRO A 92 -3.41 -12.93 -29.41
N GLY A 93 -2.60 -13.97 -29.22
CA GLY A 93 -2.97 -15.12 -28.39
C GLY A 93 -3.15 -14.76 -26.91
N LEU A 94 -2.26 -13.91 -26.35
CA LEU A 94 -2.36 -13.45 -24.96
C LEU A 94 -3.58 -12.53 -24.76
N ARG A 95 -3.85 -11.65 -25.75
CA ARG A 95 -5.05 -10.78 -25.73
C ARG A 95 -6.34 -11.60 -25.79
N PHE A 96 -6.38 -12.64 -26.63
CA PHE A 96 -7.55 -13.53 -26.70
C PHE A 96 -7.77 -14.28 -25.38
N ALA A 97 -6.70 -14.84 -24.79
CA ALA A 97 -6.79 -15.50 -23.49
C ALA A 97 -7.22 -14.53 -22.37
N GLY A 98 -6.71 -13.30 -22.38
CA GLY A 98 -7.15 -12.24 -21.45
C GLY A 98 -8.61 -11.85 -21.63
N TRP A 99 -9.10 -11.77 -22.87
CA TRP A 99 -10.51 -11.51 -23.16
C TRP A 99 -11.42 -12.62 -22.61
N ILE A 100 -11.06 -13.91 -22.80
CA ILE A 100 -11.80 -15.03 -22.20
C ILE A 100 -11.84 -14.90 -20.68
N GLY A 101 -10.70 -14.68 -20.02
CA GLY A 101 -10.61 -14.46 -18.57
C GLY A 101 -11.50 -13.29 -18.10
N SER A 102 -11.47 -12.18 -18.83
CA SER A 102 -12.28 -11.01 -18.54
C SER A 102 -13.78 -11.33 -18.61
N VAL A 103 -14.26 -11.98 -19.67
CA VAL A 103 -15.71 -12.25 -19.87
C VAL A 103 -16.22 -13.29 -18.89
N ILE A 104 -15.45 -14.37 -18.65
CA ILE A 104 -15.95 -15.52 -17.87
C ILE A 104 -15.73 -15.32 -16.36
N ILE A 105 -14.64 -14.65 -15.96
CA ILE A 105 -14.22 -14.60 -14.56
C ILE A 105 -14.33 -13.18 -14.00
N PHE A 106 -13.70 -12.19 -14.66
CA PHE A 106 -13.55 -10.88 -14.07
C PHE A 106 -14.81 -10.02 -14.17
N ARG A 107 -15.51 -10.02 -15.31
CA ARG A 107 -16.73 -9.23 -15.48
C ARG A 107 -17.82 -9.62 -14.47
N PRO A 108 -18.14 -10.92 -14.24
CA PRO A 108 -19.06 -11.31 -13.18
C PRO A 108 -18.58 -10.97 -11.77
N LEU A 109 -17.26 -10.99 -11.52
CA LEU A 109 -16.68 -10.58 -10.24
C LEU A 109 -16.86 -9.07 -10.03
N LEU A 110 -16.47 -8.26 -11.02
CA LEU A 110 -16.57 -6.80 -10.98
C LEU A 110 -18.03 -6.35 -10.86
N ASP A 111 -18.95 -7.02 -11.52
CA ASP A 111 -20.37 -6.78 -11.40
C ASP A 111 -20.87 -6.98 -9.97
N ARG A 112 -20.47 -8.09 -9.33
CA ARG A 112 -20.84 -8.38 -7.94
C ARG A 112 -20.32 -7.37 -6.91
N ILE A 113 -19.25 -6.66 -7.21
CA ILE A 113 -18.69 -5.62 -6.34
C ILE A 113 -19.06 -4.21 -6.81
N GLY A 114 -19.93 -4.08 -7.85
CA GLY A 114 -20.38 -2.80 -8.36
C GLY A 114 -19.36 -2.03 -9.19
N CYS A 115 -18.30 -2.70 -9.65
CA CYS A 115 -17.18 -2.07 -10.38
C CYS A 115 -17.19 -2.33 -11.89
N ALA A 116 -18.16 -3.11 -12.42
CA ALA A 116 -18.22 -3.47 -13.83
C ALA A 116 -18.47 -2.28 -14.77
N GLY A 117 -19.08 -1.21 -14.26
CA GLY A 117 -19.37 0.03 -14.98
C GLY A 117 -18.23 1.04 -14.99
N PHE A 118 -17.12 0.81 -14.27
CA PHE A 118 -16.05 1.78 -14.17
C PHE A 118 -15.34 1.99 -15.51
N TYR A 119 -15.47 3.21 -16.02
CA TYR A 119 -14.67 3.70 -17.14
C TYR A 119 -13.28 4.12 -16.67
N SER A 120 -13.21 4.78 -15.50
CA SER A 120 -11.96 5.23 -14.90
C SER A 120 -12.05 5.26 -13.39
N ALA A 121 -11.03 4.75 -12.72
CA ALA A 121 -10.93 4.73 -11.28
C ALA A 121 -9.61 5.39 -10.84
N TYR A 122 -9.68 6.19 -9.79
CA TYR A 122 -8.53 6.91 -9.28
C TYR A 122 -8.34 6.66 -7.78
N THR A 123 -7.08 6.62 -7.39
CA THR A 123 -6.68 6.59 -5.99
C THR A 123 -5.71 7.70 -5.67
N GLY A 124 -5.83 8.29 -4.49
CA GLY A 124 -4.94 9.37 -4.05
C GLY A 124 -5.12 9.72 -2.58
N GLY A 125 -4.26 10.61 -2.11
CA GLY A 125 -4.27 11.10 -0.74
C GLY A 125 -3.42 10.32 0.25
N HIS A 126 -3.08 9.07 -0.04
CA HIS A 126 -2.09 8.26 0.68
C HIS A 126 -1.35 7.36 -0.32
N PRO A 127 -0.12 6.93 -0.02
CA PRO A 127 0.56 5.92 -0.81
C PRO A 127 -0.30 4.65 -0.95
N ILE A 128 -0.17 3.99 -2.09
CA ILE A 128 -0.80 2.69 -2.36
C ILE A 128 0.27 1.72 -2.85
N SER A 129 0.12 0.44 -2.51
CA SER A 129 1.01 -0.57 -3.10
C SER A 129 0.82 -0.66 -4.61
N PRO A 130 1.90 -0.62 -5.40
CA PRO A 130 1.85 -0.85 -6.84
C PRO A 130 1.15 -2.17 -7.22
N ASP A 131 1.26 -3.17 -6.36
CA ASP A 131 0.63 -4.47 -6.59
C ASP A 131 -0.91 -4.40 -6.50
N VAL A 132 -1.49 -3.46 -5.73
CA VAL A 132 -2.93 -3.20 -5.72
C VAL A 132 -3.37 -2.61 -7.06
N ILE A 133 -2.62 -1.64 -7.59
CA ILE A 133 -2.89 -1.07 -8.92
C ILE A 133 -2.81 -2.16 -9.98
N ARG A 134 -1.71 -2.92 -9.99
CA ARG A 134 -1.49 -4.03 -10.91
C ARG A 134 -2.59 -5.09 -10.80
N PHE A 135 -3.02 -5.43 -9.59
CA PHE A 135 -4.11 -6.38 -9.35
C PHE A 135 -5.41 -5.92 -10.03
N PHE A 136 -5.90 -4.72 -9.74
CA PHE A 136 -7.15 -4.25 -10.34
C PHE A 136 -7.04 -4.07 -11.85
N ARG A 137 -5.90 -3.62 -12.35
CA ARG A 137 -5.65 -3.55 -13.79
C ARG A 137 -5.64 -4.93 -14.45
N SER A 138 -5.10 -5.95 -13.79
CA SER A 138 -5.15 -7.33 -14.28
C SER A 138 -6.58 -7.87 -14.39
N LEU A 139 -7.50 -7.36 -13.58
CA LEU A 139 -8.94 -7.66 -13.66
C LEU A 139 -9.66 -6.84 -14.76
N GLY A 140 -8.96 -5.94 -15.44
CA GLY A 140 -9.51 -5.07 -16.48
C GLY A 140 -10.09 -3.74 -15.97
N LEU A 141 -9.83 -3.38 -14.70
CA LEU A 141 -10.29 -2.12 -14.13
C LEU A 141 -9.21 -1.05 -14.32
N ASN A 142 -9.55 0.08 -14.95
CA ASN A 142 -8.62 1.17 -15.23
C ASN A 142 -8.33 2.01 -13.97
N LEU A 143 -7.67 1.38 -12.98
CA LEU A 143 -7.25 2.05 -11.75
C LEU A 143 -5.94 2.79 -11.98
N LYS A 144 -5.91 4.07 -11.57
CA LYS A 144 -4.78 4.98 -11.72
C LYS A 144 -4.51 5.73 -10.43
N GLN A 145 -3.28 6.14 -10.24
CA GLN A 145 -2.92 7.06 -9.16
C GLN A 145 -3.11 8.50 -9.59
N CYS A 146 -3.45 9.34 -8.62
CA CYS A 146 -3.40 10.78 -8.73
C CYS A 146 -2.78 11.37 -7.46
N TYR A 147 -2.14 12.53 -7.60
CA TYR A 147 -1.51 13.21 -6.48
C TYR A 147 -1.90 14.67 -6.44
N GLY A 148 -2.15 15.15 -5.24
CA GLY A 148 -2.53 16.54 -4.99
C GLY A 148 -2.70 16.83 -3.51
N LEU A 149 -2.73 18.12 -3.20
CA LEU A 149 -2.85 18.65 -1.85
C LEU A 149 -4.03 19.61 -1.79
N THR A 150 -4.48 19.92 -0.60
CA THR A 150 -5.47 21.00 -0.38
C THR A 150 -4.90 22.35 -0.81
N GLU A 151 -3.63 22.58 -0.52
CA GLU A 151 -2.86 23.78 -0.82
C GLU A 151 -2.63 23.98 -2.33
N SER A 152 -2.64 22.91 -3.13
CA SER A 152 -2.54 22.98 -4.59
C SER A 152 -3.89 23.27 -5.30
N GLY A 153 -4.98 23.35 -4.53
CA GLY A 153 -6.33 23.46 -5.07
C GLY A 153 -6.91 22.12 -5.53
N GLY A 154 -6.21 21.02 -5.28
CA GLY A 154 -6.64 19.65 -5.63
C GLY A 154 -5.54 18.84 -6.29
N ILE A 155 -5.92 17.97 -7.22
CA ILE A 155 -4.98 17.08 -7.93
C ILE A 155 -4.19 17.90 -8.95
N PHE A 156 -2.88 17.68 -8.98
CA PHE A 156 -1.99 18.32 -9.95
C PHE A 156 -1.10 17.31 -10.71
N GLN A 157 -1.14 16.04 -10.31
CA GLN A 157 -0.50 14.93 -11.01
C GLN A 157 -1.55 13.85 -11.31
N ILE A 158 -1.53 13.32 -12.50
CA ILE A 158 -2.44 12.26 -12.92
C ILE A 158 -1.78 11.36 -13.96
N GLN A 159 -2.15 10.08 -13.96
CA GLN A 159 -1.72 9.16 -14.98
C GLN A 159 -2.67 9.20 -16.18
N PRO A 160 -2.18 9.43 -17.41
CA PRO A 160 -2.96 9.25 -18.63
C PRO A 160 -3.33 7.77 -18.82
N ASP A 161 -4.42 7.51 -19.54
CA ASP A 161 -4.87 6.12 -19.80
C ASP A 161 -3.85 5.27 -20.55
N THR A 162 -3.02 5.91 -21.38
CA THR A 162 -2.02 5.27 -22.22
C THR A 162 -0.68 5.02 -21.54
N GLU A 163 -0.46 5.63 -20.35
CA GLU A 163 0.85 5.63 -19.68
C GLU A 163 0.68 5.34 -18.17
N VAL A 164 -0.05 4.28 -17.84
CA VAL A 164 -0.26 3.92 -16.44
C VAL A 164 0.88 3.04 -15.93
N LYS A 165 1.64 3.58 -14.99
CA LYS A 165 2.70 2.87 -14.27
C LYS A 165 2.30 2.75 -12.79
N ALA A 166 2.25 1.54 -12.28
CA ALA A 166 1.75 1.27 -10.95
C ALA A 166 2.51 2.00 -9.82
N GLU A 167 3.76 2.38 -10.05
CA GLU A 167 4.65 2.97 -9.04
C GLU A 167 4.65 4.50 -9.03
N THR A 168 4.02 5.15 -10.02
CA THR A 168 4.06 6.60 -10.20
C THR A 168 2.70 7.25 -9.98
N VAL A 169 2.71 8.54 -9.74
CA VAL A 169 1.49 9.37 -9.71
C VAL A 169 1.24 10.09 -11.03
N GLY A 170 2.02 9.77 -12.06
CA GLY A 170 1.89 10.31 -13.41
C GLY A 170 2.66 11.60 -13.65
N ARG A 171 2.15 12.41 -14.58
CA ARG A 171 2.77 13.66 -15.02
C ARG A 171 2.01 14.87 -14.52
N PRO A 172 2.65 16.08 -14.44
CA PRO A 172 1.97 17.32 -14.12
C PRO A 172 0.82 17.61 -15.09
N LEU A 173 -0.30 18.06 -14.56
CA LEU A 173 -1.38 18.59 -15.38
C LEU A 173 -0.93 19.90 -16.07
N SER A 174 -1.57 20.24 -17.18
CA SER A 174 -1.29 21.47 -17.91
C SER A 174 -1.40 22.69 -17.01
N GLY A 175 -0.37 23.55 -17.01
CA GLY A 175 -0.29 24.75 -16.17
C GLY A 175 0.17 24.48 -14.73
N MET A 176 0.69 23.29 -14.46
CA MET A 176 1.31 22.90 -13.20
C MET A 176 2.81 22.64 -13.41
N ASP A 177 3.66 23.44 -12.79
CA ASP A 177 5.10 23.26 -12.83
C ASP A 177 5.54 22.55 -11.55
N VAL A 178 6.24 21.42 -11.71
CA VAL A 178 6.72 20.59 -10.59
C VAL A 178 8.23 20.42 -10.70
N LYS A 179 8.92 20.59 -9.58
CA LYS A 179 10.36 20.32 -9.46
C LYS A 179 10.69 19.56 -8.18
N ILE A 180 11.84 18.95 -8.16
CA ILE A 180 12.39 18.26 -6.99
C ILE A 180 13.57 19.07 -6.47
N SER A 181 13.62 19.31 -5.16
CA SER A 181 14.75 19.97 -4.50
C SER A 181 15.94 19.00 -4.33
N GLU A 182 17.10 19.53 -3.94
CA GLU A 182 18.27 18.71 -3.59
C GLU A 182 17.99 17.71 -2.44
N ASP A 183 17.09 18.09 -1.53
CA ASP A 183 16.60 17.22 -0.43
C ASP A 183 15.47 16.28 -0.82
N GLN A 184 15.22 16.13 -2.12
CA GLN A 184 14.14 15.30 -2.68
C GLN A 184 12.71 15.77 -2.35
N GLU A 185 12.51 16.99 -1.83
CA GLU A 185 11.17 17.54 -1.61
C GLU A 185 10.53 17.96 -2.94
N VAL A 186 9.25 17.62 -3.11
CA VAL A 186 8.45 18.01 -4.27
C VAL A 186 7.96 19.44 -4.11
N PHE A 187 8.18 20.28 -5.11
CA PHE A 187 7.76 21.67 -5.18
C PHE A 187 6.76 21.86 -6.32
N LEU A 188 5.75 22.70 -6.09
CA LEU A 188 4.72 23.01 -7.06
C LEU A 188 4.62 24.52 -7.29
N SER A 189 4.49 24.93 -8.56
CA SER A 189 4.10 26.30 -8.94
C SER A 189 2.90 26.23 -9.89
N SER A 190 1.84 26.97 -9.57
CA SER A 190 0.62 27.02 -10.38
C SER A 190 -0.27 28.17 -9.95
N LYS A 191 -1.18 28.57 -10.83
CA LYS A 191 -2.24 29.55 -10.53
C LYS A 191 -3.30 29.02 -9.56
N THR A 192 -3.38 27.71 -9.35
CA THR A 192 -4.36 27.06 -8.46
C THR A 192 -3.85 26.93 -7.03
N VAL A 193 -2.56 27.18 -6.78
CA VAL A 193 -1.97 27.14 -5.44
C VAL A 193 -2.65 28.19 -4.56
N PHE A 194 -2.95 27.80 -3.32
CA PHE A 194 -3.60 28.66 -2.34
C PHE A 194 -2.77 29.92 -2.04
N ARG A 195 -3.40 30.96 -1.51
CA ARG A 195 -2.71 32.20 -1.13
C ARG A 195 -1.99 32.09 0.21
N GLY A 196 -2.41 31.18 1.06
CA GLY A 196 -1.87 30.97 2.39
C GLY A 196 -2.89 30.43 3.37
N TYR A 197 -2.44 30.15 4.58
CA TYR A 197 -3.27 29.71 5.68
C TYR A 197 -3.99 30.88 6.34
N TYR A 198 -5.26 30.69 6.69
CA TYR A 198 -6.07 31.74 7.30
C TYR A 198 -5.52 32.12 8.68
N ASN A 199 -5.23 33.40 8.89
CA ASN A 199 -4.67 33.97 10.11
C ASN A 199 -3.37 33.31 10.62
N ASP A 200 -2.61 32.62 9.75
CA ASP A 200 -1.34 32.03 10.09
C ASP A 200 -0.25 32.42 9.08
N PHE A 201 0.38 33.55 9.36
CA PHE A 201 1.41 34.12 8.51
C PHE A 201 2.69 33.30 8.53
N GLU A 202 3.06 32.75 9.69
CA GLU A 202 4.28 31.95 9.80
C GLU A 202 4.16 30.63 9.07
N ALA A 203 3.05 29.91 9.22
CA ALA A 203 2.79 28.70 8.44
C ALA A 203 2.74 29.01 6.93
N THR A 204 2.12 30.13 6.54
CA THR A 204 2.09 30.56 5.14
C THR A 204 3.49 30.83 4.60
N LYS A 205 4.33 31.56 5.34
CA LYS A 205 5.71 31.84 4.96
C LYS A 205 6.53 30.57 4.80
N ASN A 206 6.35 29.61 5.70
CA ASN A 206 7.06 28.31 5.68
C ASN A 206 6.58 27.38 4.57
N ALA A 207 5.33 27.56 4.08
CA ALA A 207 4.78 26.78 2.97
C ALA A 207 5.35 27.19 1.60
N PHE A 208 6.01 28.35 1.49
CA PHE A 208 6.53 28.83 0.22
C PHE A 208 8.05 29.06 0.28
N GLU A 209 8.70 28.76 -0.83
CA GLU A 209 10.10 29.06 -1.06
C GLU A 209 10.29 29.60 -2.48
N ASN A 210 10.76 30.85 -2.61
CA ASN A 210 10.97 31.52 -3.90
C ASN A 210 9.74 31.46 -4.85
N GLY A 211 8.52 31.55 -4.30
CA GLY A 211 7.27 31.47 -5.06
C GLY A 211 6.79 30.06 -5.40
N TRP A 212 7.48 29.04 -4.93
CA TRP A 212 7.07 27.63 -5.06
C TRP A 212 6.43 27.15 -3.77
N LEU A 213 5.33 26.43 -3.88
CA LEU A 213 4.71 25.71 -2.78
C LEU A 213 5.57 24.49 -2.43
N ARG A 214 5.95 24.37 -1.19
CA ARG A 214 6.56 23.19 -0.60
C ARG A 214 5.46 22.19 -0.26
N THR A 215 5.51 21.01 -0.85
CA THR A 215 4.46 20.00 -0.61
C THR A 215 4.65 19.27 0.72
N GLY A 216 5.85 19.26 1.26
CA GLY A 216 6.25 18.42 2.39
C GLY A 216 6.33 16.93 2.05
N ASP A 217 6.19 16.58 0.78
CA ASP A 217 6.35 15.21 0.30
C ASP A 217 7.70 15.04 -0.41
N ALA A 218 8.32 13.88 -0.25
CA ALA A 218 9.54 13.51 -0.94
C ALA A 218 9.23 12.64 -2.17
N GLY A 219 10.00 12.85 -3.24
CA GLY A 219 9.80 12.10 -4.48
C GLY A 219 10.93 12.33 -5.48
N TYR A 220 10.82 11.67 -6.62
CA TYR A 220 11.73 11.83 -7.76
C TYR A 220 10.98 11.61 -9.07
N PHE A 221 11.54 12.09 -10.17
CA PHE A 221 11.05 11.75 -11.50
C PHE A 221 11.75 10.49 -12.02
N ASP A 222 10.97 9.58 -12.61
CA ASP A 222 11.55 8.47 -13.36
C ASP A 222 12.13 8.95 -14.71
N ASP A 223 12.82 8.05 -15.43
CA ASP A 223 13.47 8.36 -16.71
C ASP A 223 12.50 8.83 -17.79
N GLU A 224 11.20 8.59 -17.62
CA GLU A 224 10.15 9.00 -18.54
C GLU A 224 9.40 10.27 -18.07
N GLY A 225 9.82 10.86 -16.95
CA GLY A 225 9.25 12.09 -16.40
C GLY A 225 7.96 11.91 -15.61
N HIS A 226 7.68 10.70 -15.11
CA HIS A 226 6.61 10.46 -14.15
C HIS A 226 7.11 10.69 -12.73
N LEU A 227 6.29 11.33 -11.91
CA LEU A 227 6.61 11.55 -10.50
C LEU A 227 6.33 10.29 -9.67
N VAL A 228 7.32 9.91 -8.87
CA VAL A 228 7.23 8.87 -7.84
C VAL A 228 7.24 9.56 -6.48
N ILE A 229 6.20 9.39 -5.68
CA ILE A 229 6.15 9.86 -4.29
C ILE A 229 6.63 8.73 -3.37
N ILE A 230 7.62 9.02 -2.53
CA ILE A 230 8.20 8.04 -1.61
C ILE A 230 7.71 8.21 -0.16
N GLY A 231 7.06 9.33 0.16
CA GLY A 231 6.46 9.57 1.48
C GLY A 231 6.58 11.02 1.93
N ARG A 232 6.22 11.29 3.19
CA ARG A 232 6.43 12.60 3.80
C ARG A 232 7.91 12.87 4.01
N ARG A 233 8.38 14.08 3.70
CA ARG A 233 9.78 14.47 3.87
C ARG A 233 10.27 14.26 5.31
N GLU A 234 9.47 14.61 6.28
CA GLU A 234 9.79 14.44 7.71
C GLU A 234 9.80 12.97 8.19
N GLU A 235 9.24 12.04 7.39
CA GLU A 235 9.24 10.59 7.65
C GLU A 235 10.38 9.88 6.89
N ILE A 236 11.10 10.61 6.01
CA ILE A 236 12.29 10.08 5.34
C ILE A 236 13.41 9.99 6.34
N ILE A 237 13.96 8.81 6.49
CA ILE A 237 15.12 8.55 7.35
C ILE A 237 16.32 8.15 6.52
N ARG A 238 17.53 8.28 7.10
CA ARG A 238 18.78 7.94 6.42
C ARG A 238 19.48 6.81 7.14
N ASN A 239 20.01 5.87 6.38
CA ASN A 239 20.86 4.82 6.89
C ASN A 239 22.27 5.38 7.23
N LYS A 240 23.18 4.51 7.70
CA LYS A 240 24.56 4.89 8.07
C LYS A 240 25.36 5.42 6.88
N GLN A 241 25.03 5.02 5.66
CA GLN A 241 25.65 5.45 4.41
C GLN A 241 25.11 6.80 3.91
N GLY A 242 24.10 7.36 4.58
CA GLY A 242 23.42 8.59 4.18
C GLY A 242 22.32 8.38 3.14
N GLU A 243 22.03 7.14 2.74
CA GLU A 243 20.99 6.81 1.79
C GLU A 243 19.60 6.99 2.43
N ALA A 244 18.73 7.70 1.71
CA ALA A 244 17.39 8.03 2.18
C ALA A 244 16.40 6.90 1.87
N PHE A 245 15.51 6.59 2.81
CA PHE A 245 14.42 5.66 2.60
C PHE A 245 13.17 6.06 3.39
N SER A 246 12.01 5.62 2.90
CA SER A 246 10.73 5.79 3.58
C SER A 246 10.28 4.45 4.16
N PRO A 247 10.15 4.34 5.49
CA PRO A 247 9.56 3.16 6.10
C PRO A 247 8.17 2.82 5.54
N ASP A 248 7.27 3.80 5.48
CA ASP A 248 5.89 3.60 5.00
C ASP A 248 5.85 3.08 3.57
N PHE A 249 6.78 3.51 2.71
CA PHE A 249 6.90 3.04 1.33
C PHE A 249 7.22 1.53 1.24
N ILE A 250 8.09 1.05 2.11
CA ILE A 250 8.48 -0.37 2.19
C ILE A 250 7.36 -1.18 2.82
N GLU A 251 6.82 -0.70 3.94
CA GLU A 251 5.81 -1.39 4.74
C GLU A 251 4.49 -1.57 3.99
N THR A 252 4.06 -0.56 3.22
CA THR A 252 2.86 -0.65 2.38
C THR A 252 2.99 -1.76 1.33
N ARG A 253 4.20 -1.97 0.78
CA ARG A 253 4.46 -3.06 -0.17
C ARG A 253 4.41 -4.43 0.50
N LEU A 254 4.98 -4.56 1.69
CA LEU A 254 4.94 -5.80 2.47
C LEU A 254 3.51 -6.20 2.84
N LYS A 255 2.70 -5.24 3.26
CA LYS A 255 1.30 -5.46 3.65
C LYS A 255 0.36 -5.81 2.50
N PHE A 256 0.83 -5.72 1.27
CA PHE A 256 0.08 -6.26 0.13
C PHE A 256 0.06 -7.79 0.09
N SER A 257 1.05 -8.45 0.69
CA SER A 257 1.00 -9.90 0.86
C SER A 257 -0.17 -10.29 1.77
N PRO A 258 -1.02 -11.26 1.36
CA PRO A 258 -2.11 -11.72 2.21
C PRO A 258 -1.63 -12.37 3.52
N TYR A 259 -0.35 -12.72 3.60
CA TYR A 259 0.25 -13.37 4.76
C TYR A 259 0.86 -12.40 5.76
N ILE A 260 1.04 -11.13 5.39
CA ILE A 260 1.62 -10.09 6.24
C ILE A 260 0.53 -9.11 6.66
N ARG A 261 0.21 -9.08 7.95
CA ARG A 261 -0.78 -8.17 8.52
C ARG A 261 -0.20 -6.79 8.79
N GLU A 262 1.01 -6.77 9.41
CA GLU A 262 1.71 -5.53 9.72
C GLU A 262 3.21 -5.72 9.57
N ALA A 263 3.89 -4.65 9.17
CA ALA A 263 5.34 -4.60 9.04
C ALA A 263 5.84 -3.28 9.61
N VAL A 264 6.94 -3.32 10.34
CA VAL A 264 7.60 -2.13 10.89
C VAL A 264 9.07 -2.20 10.54
N THR A 265 9.56 -1.24 9.74
CA THR A 265 10.94 -1.22 9.26
C THR A 265 11.80 -0.24 10.05
N PHE A 266 13.06 -0.61 10.24
CA PHE A 266 14.06 0.15 10.97
C PHE A 266 15.39 0.18 10.18
N GLY A 267 16.12 1.29 10.28
CA GLY A 267 17.36 1.45 9.52
C GLY A 267 18.03 2.79 9.76
N GLU A 268 17.41 3.67 10.57
CA GLU A 268 17.96 5.00 10.87
C GLU A 268 19.34 4.90 11.53
N GLY A 269 20.36 5.49 10.88
CA GLY A 269 21.76 5.41 11.33
C GLY A 269 22.34 3.99 11.37
N ARG A 270 21.68 3.00 10.79
CA ARG A 270 22.10 1.59 10.76
C ARG A 270 22.65 1.20 9.38
N PRO A 271 23.44 0.12 9.28
CA PRO A 271 24.07 -0.27 8.01
C PRO A 271 23.11 -0.77 6.95
N TYR A 272 21.93 -1.23 7.33
CA TYR A 272 20.89 -1.76 6.43
C TYR A 272 19.52 -1.70 7.10
N ILE A 273 18.49 -1.99 6.34
CA ILE A 273 17.09 -2.00 6.80
C ILE A 273 16.75 -3.38 7.37
N THR A 274 16.08 -3.37 8.51
CA THR A 274 15.49 -4.57 9.15
C THR A 274 14.00 -4.39 9.33
N ALA A 275 13.26 -5.49 9.52
CA ALA A 275 11.81 -5.46 9.71
C ALA A 275 11.34 -6.35 10.87
N LEU A 276 10.34 -5.88 11.60
CA LEU A 276 9.49 -6.69 12.45
C LEU A 276 8.19 -6.96 11.71
N ILE A 277 7.78 -8.22 11.63
CA ILE A 277 6.64 -8.68 10.82
C ILE A 277 5.58 -9.31 11.71
N ASN A 278 4.35 -8.87 11.57
CA ASN A 278 3.18 -9.62 12.04
C ASN A 278 2.58 -10.39 10.86
N ILE A 279 2.35 -11.69 11.05
CA ILE A 279 1.62 -12.51 10.10
C ILE A 279 0.11 -12.26 10.22
N ASP A 280 -0.62 -12.43 9.12
CA ASP A 280 -2.08 -12.50 9.16
C ASP A 280 -2.50 -13.90 9.63
N MET A 281 -3.01 -13.99 10.87
CA MET A 281 -3.35 -15.27 11.49
C MET A 281 -4.41 -16.04 10.71
N GLY A 282 -5.37 -15.36 10.08
CA GLY A 282 -6.43 -16.01 9.32
C GLY A 282 -5.88 -16.65 8.04
N ASN A 283 -5.17 -15.87 7.24
CA ASN A 283 -4.66 -16.34 5.95
C ASN A 283 -3.50 -17.34 6.12
N VAL A 284 -2.60 -17.11 7.07
CA VAL A 284 -1.50 -18.04 7.36
C VAL A 284 -2.03 -19.31 8.04
N GLY A 285 -3.07 -19.19 8.88
CA GLY A 285 -3.75 -20.34 9.47
C GLY A 285 -4.36 -21.25 8.39
N ASN A 286 -5.15 -20.69 7.49
CA ASN A 286 -5.72 -21.45 6.36
C ASN A 286 -4.61 -22.10 5.51
N TRP A 287 -3.52 -21.37 5.24
CA TRP A 287 -2.37 -21.89 4.50
C TRP A 287 -1.68 -23.04 5.24
N ALA A 288 -1.58 -22.99 6.58
CA ALA A 288 -1.01 -24.03 7.42
C ALA A 288 -1.92 -25.27 7.48
N GLU A 289 -3.24 -25.09 7.62
CA GLU A 289 -4.23 -26.16 7.61
C GLU A 289 -4.22 -26.95 6.29
N GLU A 290 -4.14 -26.26 5.15
CA GLU A 290 -3.99 -26.91 3.82
C GLU A 290 -2.74 -27.81 3.73
N ARG A 291 -1.74 -27.57 4.59
CA ARG A 291 -0.47 -28.33 4.67
C ARG A 291 -0.37 -29.25 5.87
N MET A 292 -1.48 -29.36 6.63
CA MET A 292 -1.55 -30.17 7.84
C MET A 292 -0.47 -29.80 8.89
N LEU A 293 -0.11 -28.50 8.96
CA LEU A 293 0.82 -27.98 9.97
C LEU A 293 0.04 -27.73 11.26
N PRO A 294 0.38 -28.39 12.37
CA PRO A 294 -0.33 -28.20 13.64
C PRO A 294 0.06 -26.86 14.30
N TYR A 295 -0.92 -26.10 14.74
CA TYR A 295 -0.74 -24.93 15.56
C TYR A 295 -1.95 -24.73 16.48
N THR A 296 -1.79 -24.05 17.60
CA THR A 296 -2.87 -23.73 18.53
C THR A 296 -2.96 -22.25 18.82
N THR A 297 -1.85 -21.53 18.75
CA THR A 297 -1.75 -20.12 19.08
C THR A 297 -1.07 -19.33 17.96
N TYR A 298 -1.20 -18.00 18.02
CA TYR A 298 -0.45 -17.11 17.13
C TYR A 298 1.07 -17.36 17.20
N ILE A 299 1.58 -17.59 18.40
CA ILE A 299 3.01 -17.86 18.63
C ILE A 299 3.43 -19.16 17.95
N ASP A 300 2.68 -20.23 18.17
CA ASP A 300 2.98 -21.52 17.54
C ASP A 300 3.04 -21.37 16.02
N LEU A 301 2.10 -20.62 15.45
CA LEU A 301 2.03 -20.41 14.01
C LEU A 301 3.17 -19.51 13.50
N SER A 302 3.41 -18.37 14.15
CA SER A 302 4.40 -17.39 13.71
C SER A 302 5.84 -17.87 13.82
N GLN A 303 6.13 -18.84 14.70
CA GLN A 303 7.48 -19.36 14.92
C GLN A 303 7.73 -20.72 14.22
N GLN A 304 6.81 -21.15 13.34
CA GLN A 304 7.02 -22.32 12.50
C GLN A 304 7.99 -22.05 11.35
N THR A 305 8.90 -22.95 11.09
CA THR A 305 9.91 -22.81 10.03
C THR A 305 9.27 -22.66 8.64
N GLU A 306 8.16 -23.34 8.39
CA GLU A 306 7.41 -23.26 7.14
C GLU A 306 6.79 -21.88 6.94
N VAL A 307 6.28 -21.27 8.01
CA VAL A 307 5.71 -19.92 8.00
C VAL A 307 6.82 -18.88 7.83
N GLU A 308 7.98 -19.09 8.46
CA GLU A 308 9.15 -18.25 8.25
C GLU A 308 9.59 -18.26 6.78
N ARG A 309 9.66 -19.42 6.13
CA ARG A 309 9.97 -19.54 4.70
C ARG A 309 8.92 -18.87 3.81
N LEU A 310 7.64 -19.00 4.17
CA LEU A 310 6.55 -18.31 3.46
C LEU A 310 6.76 -16.81 3.49
N VAL A 311 6.95 -16.22 4.67
CA VAL A 311 7.15 -14.79 4.85
C VAL A 311 8.46 -14.32 4.21
N HIS A 312 9.55 -15.09 4.33
CA HIS A 312 10.82 -14.83 3.65
C HIS A 312 10.60 -14.66 2.13
N THR A 313 9.89 -15.60 1.50
CA THR A 313 9.59 -15.53 0.06
C THR A 313 8.76 -14.29 -0.30
N GLU A 314 7.82 -13.89 0.56
CA GLU A 314 7.03 -12.67 0.33
C GLU A 314 7.89 -11.40 0.42
N ILE A 315 8.83 -11.35 1.37
CA ILE A 315 9.76 -10.21 1.50
C ILE A 315 10.73 -10.16 0.32
N GLU A 316 11.25 -11.32 -0.15
CA GLU A 316 12.11 -11.36 -1.34
C GLU A 316 11.42 -10.78 -2.58
N LYS A 317 10.15 -11.11 -2.82
CA LYS A 317 9.36 -10.54 -3.92
C LYS A 317 9.26 -9.00 -3.84
N VAL A 318 9.20 -8.44 -2.64
CA VAL A 318 9.21 -6.99 -2.43
C VAL A 318 10.61 -6.44 -2.67
N ASN A 319 11.65 -7.09 -2.12
CA ASN A 319 13.04 -6.69 -2.28
C ASN A 319 13.50 -6.65 -3.75
N GLU A 320 13.00 -7.56 -4.59
CA GLU A 320 13.30 -7.55 -6.03
C GLU A 320 12.90 -6.26 -6.74
N LYS A 321 11.87 -5.58 -6.22
CA LYS A 321 11.32 -4.34 -6.77
C LYS A 321 11.84 -3.08 -6.07
N LEU A 322 12.61 -3.22 -5.00
CA LEU A 322 13.15 -2.10 -4.24
C LEU A 322 14.57 -1.73 -4.69
N PRO A 323 14.93 -0.43 -4.69
CA PRO A 323 16.31 -0.01 -4.78
C PRO A 323 17.17 -0.69 -3.70
N ASP A 324 18.45 -0.94 -3.97
CA ASP A 324 19.32 -1.66 -3.04
C ASP A 324 19.40 -1.02 -1.64
N ALA A 325 19.38 0.30 -1.58
CA ALA A 325 19.37 1.06 -0.33
C ALA A 325 18.10 0.83 0.52
N MET A 326 17.00 0.39 -0.11
CA MET A 326 15.71 0.17 0.54
C MET A 326 15.41 -1.30 0.81
N LYS A 327 16.29 -2.23 0.41
CA LYS A 327 16.09 -3.65 0.63
C LYS A 327 16.21 -4.03 2.10
N ILE A 328 15.27 -4.82 2.56
CA ILE A 328 15.31 -5.43 3.90
C ILE A 328 16.35 -6.53 3.86
N ARG A 329 17.28 -6.55 4.83
CA ARG A 329 18.34 -7.56 4.93
C ARG A 329 18.09 -8.60 6.00
N LYS A 330 17.36 -8.22 7.07
CA LYS A 330 17.01 -9.16 8.14
C LYS A 330 15.61 -8.85 8.64
N CYS A 331 14.88 -9.88 9.08
CA CYS A 331 13.60 -9.68 9.72
C CYS A 331 13.37 -10.67 10.87
N ILE A 332 12.39 -10.35 11.71
CA ILE A 332 11.88 -11.20 12.79
C ILE A 332 10.36 -11.24 12.66
N LEU A 333 9.78 -12.45 12.73
CA LEU A 333 8.35 -12.62 12.92
C LEU A 333 8.04 -12.41 14.39
N LEU A 334 7.18 -11.43 14.68
CA LEU A 334 6.77 -11.14 16.05
C LEU A 334 5.95 -12.30 16.63
N TYR A 335 6.15 -12.55 17.89
CA TYR A 335 5.46 -13.59 18.67
C TYR A 335 4.06 -13.17 19.14
N LYS A 336 3.68 -11.91 18.98
CA LYS A 336 2.35 -11.37 19.25
C LYS A 336 1.96 -10.36 18.16
N LEU A 337 0.67 -10.14 17.99
CA LEU A 337 0.18 -9.04 17.16
C LEU A 337 0.46 -7.70 17.82
N LEU A 338 0.73 -6.68 17.02
CA LEU A 338 0.73 -5.31 17.49
C LEU A 338 -0.71 -4.89 17.85
N ASP A 339 -0.87 -4.24 19.00
CA ASP A 339 -2.18 -3.89 19.53
C ASP A 339 -2.28 -2.40 19.89
N ALA A 340 -3.49 -1.86 19.77
CA ALA A 340 -3.79 -0.50 20.16
C ALA A 340 -3.89 -0.34 21.70
N ASP A 341 -4.34 -1.37 22.41
CA ASP A 341 -4.44 -1.38 23.86
C ASP A 341 -3.05 -1.42 24.53
N ASP A 342 -2.07 -2.02 23.86
CA ASP A 342 -0.66 -2.02 24.24
C ASP A 342 0.10 -0.75 23.75
N GLU A 343 -0.62 0.23 23.22
CA GLU A 343 -0.08 1.48 22.66
C GLU A 343 0.85 1.33 21.44
N GLU A 344 0.96 0.15 20.84
CA GLU A 344 1.79 -0.12 19.66
C GLU A 344 1.17 0.46 18.39
N LEU A 345 -0.18 0.50 18.36
CA LEU A 345 -0.97 1.12 17.29
C LEU A 345 -1.75 2.32 17.83
N THR A 346 -2.09 3.24 16.94
CA THR A 346 -3.09 4.26 17.22
C THR A 346 -4.50 3.64 17.16
N ARG A 347 -5.52 4.35 17.68
CA ARG A 347 -6.93 3.92 17.53
C ARG A 347 -7.38 3.78 16.07
N THR A 348 -6.67 4.39 15.14
CA THR A 348 -6.91 4.28 13.70
C THR A 348 -6.08 3.17 13.03
N GLY A 349 -5.33 2.38 13.82
CA GLY A 349 -4.49 1.28 13.33
C GLY A 349 -3.14 1.69 12.75
N LYS A 350 -2.69 2.96 12.89
CA LYS A 350 -1.36 3.38 12.44
C LYS A 350 -0.31 2.99 13.50
N VAL A 351 0.82 2.41 13.06
CA VAL A 351 1.94 2.01 13.94
C VAL A 351 2.56 3.23 14.63
N ARG A 352 2.75 3.15 15.93
CA ARG A 352 3.49 4.14 16.74
C ARG A 352 4.98 3.76 16.75
N ARG A 353 5.67 4.00 15.64
CA ARG A 353 7.04 3.53 15.36
C ARG A 353 8.02 3.78 16.49
N ARG A 354 8.05 4.97 17.09
CA ARG A 354 8.97 5.28 18.20
C ARG A 354 8.70 4.43 19.43
N PHE A 355 7.43 4.16 19.72
CA PHE A 355 7.02 3.31 20.82
C PHE A 355 7.43 1.85 20.57
N VAL A 356 7.10 1.34 19.38
CA VAL A 356 7.49 -0.01 18.93
C VAL A 356 9.01 -0.17 18.94
N TYR A 357 9.78 0.85 18.48
CA TYR A 357 11.24 0.83 18.55
C TYR A 357 11.75 0.64 19.98
N GLY A 358 11.20 1.41 20.94
CA GLY A 358 11.58 1.30 22.35
C GLY A 358 11.25 -0.06 22.96
N LEU A 359 10.04 -0.56 22.69
CA LEU A 359 9.55 -1.83 23.24
C LEU A 359 10.36 -3.04 22.71
N TYR A 360 10.67 -3.05 21.41
CA TYR A 360 11.38 -4.13 20.73
C TYR A 360 12.88 -3.87 20.51
N LEU A 361 13.47 -2.90 21.22
CA LEU A 361 14.86 -2.48 21.02
C LEU A 361 15.86 -3.66 21.07
N LYS A 362 15.63 -4.65 21.95
CA LYS A 362 16.47 -5.85 22.05
C LYS A 362 16.42 -6.70 20.78
N LEU A 363 15.23 -6.89 20.21
CA LEU A 363 15.05 -7.64 18.95
C LEU A 363 15.69 -6.89 17.78
N ILE A 364 15.40 -5.58 17.69
CA ILE A 364 15.96 -4.73 16.65
C ILE A 364 17.48 -4.71 16.69
N THR A 365 18.08 -4.57 17.88
CA THR A 365 19.53 -4.58 18.03
C THR A 365 20.14 -5.93 17.66
N ALA A 366 19.51 -7.04 18.06
CA ALA A 366 19.97 -8.39 17.72
C ALA A 366 20.05 -8.65 16.22
N MET A 367 19.18 -8.02 15.42
CA MET A 367 19.23 -8.12 13.95
C MET A 367 20.49 -7.47 13.34
N TYR A 368 21.14 -6.56 14.04
CA TYR A 368 22.41 -5.94 13.60
C TYR A 368 23.65 -6.60 14.21
N GLU A 369 23.45 -7.60 15.06
CA GLU A 369 24.48 -8.45 15.62
C GLU A 369 24.53 -9.79 14.87
N ASP A 370 25.61 -10.59 15.04
CA ASP A 370 25.73 -11.92 14.44
C ASP A 370 24.92 -12.99 15.20
N LYS A 371 23.72 -12.63 15.63
CA LYS A 371 22.79 -13.54 16.30
C LYS A 371 21.83 -14.14 15.28
N LYS A 372 21.54 -15.44 15.45
CA LYS A 372 20.54 -16.16 14.62
C LYS A 372 19.20 -16.28 15.32
N GLU A 373 19.21 -16.23 16.63
CA GLU A 373 18.01 -16.37 17.47
C GLU A 373 18.13 -15.59 18.76
N LEU A 374 17.00 -15.29 19.40
CA LEU A 374 16.94 -14.60 20.67
C LEU A 374 15.83 -15.18 21.54
N ASP A 375 16.15 -15.48 22.81
CA ASP A 375 15.14 -15.86 23.80
C ASP A 375 14.44 -14.59 24.32
N VAL A 376 13.12 -14.60 24.26
CA VAL A 376 12.25 -13.49 24.65
C VAL A 376 11.36 -13.91 25.80
N LYS A 377 11.38 -13.10 26.87
CA LYS A 377 10.40 -13.19 27.95
C LYS A 377 9.43 -12.04 27.82
N THR A 378 8.16 -12.35 27.63
CA THR A 378 7.11 -11.35 27.52
C THR A 378 5.97 -11.67 28.46
N THR A 379 5.24 -10.62 28.83
CA THR A 379 4.06 -10.77 29.65
C THR A 379 2.84 -10.76 28.75
N ILE A 380 2.03 -11.82 28.79
CA ILE A 380 0.77 -11.91 28.05
C ILE A 380 -0.37 -11.66 29.01
N ARG A 381 -1.29 -10.77 28.63
CA ARG A 381 -2.56 -10.59 29.31
C ARG A 381 -3.62 -11.43 28.58
N TYR A 382 -4.11 -12.47 29.24
CA TYR A 382 -5.19 -13.29 28.71
C TYR A 382 -6.52 -12.56 28.73
N ARG A 383 -7.47 -12.94 27.86
CA ARG A 383 -8.82 -12.35 27.81
C ARG A 383 -9.60 -12.39 29.14
N ASN A 384 -9.25 -13.30 30.04
CA ASN A 384 -9.81 -13.41 31.38
C ASN A 384 -9.14 -12.48 32.40
N GLY A 385 -8.23 -11.57 31.96
CA GLY A 385 -7.52 -10.62 32.83
C GLY A 385 -6.30 -11.21 33.53
N GLN A 386 -6.03 -12.51 33.42
CA GLN A 386 -4.82 -13.12 33.98
C GLN A 386 -3.59 -12.68 33.21
N VAL A 387 -2.49 -12.50 33.94
CA VAL A 387 -1.20 -12.13 33.40
C VAL A 387 -0.28 -13.35 33.51
N GLY A 388 0.23 -13.81 32.37
CA GLY A 388 1.19 -14.91 32.30
C GLY A 388 2.53 -14.42 31.72
N THR A 389 3.62 -15.04 32.13
CA THR A 389 4.93 -14.84 31.49
C THR A 389 5.10 -15.92 30.41
N LEU A 390 5.37 -15.50 29.18
CA LEU A 390 5.70 -16.35 28.09
C LEU A 390 7.19 -16.27 27.82
N GLU A 391 7.84 -17.40 27.75
CA GLU A 391 9.20 -17.53 27.23
C GLU A 391 9.12 -18.15 25.83
N THR A 392 9.62 -17.47 24.84
CA THR A 392 9.67 -17.97 23.46
C THR A 392 11.01 -17.63 22.84
N ARG A 393 11.38 -18.38 21.80
CA ARG A 393 12.57 -18.12 21.01
C ARG A 393 12.15 -17.60 19.65
N VAL A 394 12.68 -16.45 19.26
CA VAL A 394 12.46 -15.86 17.93
C VAL A 394 13.72 -16.00 17.09
N ARG A 395 13.54 -16.33 15.82
CA ARG A 395 14.64 -16.45 14.86
C ARG A 395 14.81 -15.17 14.05
N ILE A 396 16.05 -14.85 13.70
CA ILE A 396 16.42 -13.76 12.81
C ILE A 396 16.58 -14.35 11.42
N LEU A 397 15.71 -13.97 10.51
CA LEU A 397 15.75 -14.40 9.11
C LEU A 397 16.65 -13.44 8.32
N GLU A 398 17.61 -13.98 7.58
CA GLU A 398 18.44 -13.27 6.62
C GLU A 398 17.80 -13.32 5.24
N LEU A 399 17.85 -12.19 4.47
CA LEU A 399 17.17 -11.96 3.20
C LEU A 399 18.17 -11.57 2.11
#